data_94d6038ef7fd938de0aeed0fdbc9fc69
#
_entry.id   94d6038ef7fd938de0aeed0fdbc9fc69
#
_cell.length_a   1.000
_cell.length_b   1.000
_cell.length_c   1.000
_cell.angle_alpha   90.00
_cell.angle_beta   90.00
_cell.angle_gamma   90.00
#
_symmetry.space_group_name_H-M   'P 1'
#
loop_
_entity.id
_entity.type
_entity.pdbx_description
1 polymer ?
#
loop_
_entity_poly.entity_id
_entity_poly.type
_entity_poly.pdbx_seq_one_letter_code
_entity_poly.pdbx_strand_id
1 'polypeptide(L)'
;MDRKHTAYYVLCQPSSNNCAAVVSYMAGYFKKAGLYSTSLKDLAIGDIVFFKNSEGLSHVGMCVDWSDAKKTITTVEGNKNSKVSKCVYKYSDVGGYIAGFGKPRYTDDITRKNAIAYALSQVGYTEGANNWNKYADELDKVDYFAGCGRKQNLPWCCVFICAVMYNAYKEAPDPEPTPTPTPSGDKYRVMNIKTFLAIRSTPEAKKDDSNKIGELYNGAIVTVLEQSNGWARISGEAWVSMSYLSKI
;
A
#
# COMPACT_ATOMS: atom_id res chain seq x y z
N MET A 1 1.68 -2.72 -12.30
CA MET A 1 2.80 -2.40 -11.37
C MET A 1 3.32 -3.73 -10.87
N ASP A 2 4.62 -4.01 -10.93
CA ASP A 2 5.10 -5.31 -10.45
C ASP A 2 4.93 -5.42 -8.92
N ARG A 3 5.00 -6.67 -8.41
CA ARG A 3 4.78 -7.01 -7.00
C ARG A 3 5.68 -6.22 -6.04
N LYS A 4 6.95 -6.02 -6.40
CA LYS A 4 7.91 -5.27 -5.59
C LYS A 4 7.49 -3.81 -5.42
N HIS A 5 7.12 -3.15 -6.51
CA HIS A 5 6.66 -1.77 -6.49
C HIS A 5 5.33 -1.60 -5.74
N THR A 6 4.42 -2.58 -5.85
CA THR A 6 3.17 -2.57 -5.08
C THR A 6 3.45 -2.69 -3.58
N ALA A 7 4.34 -3.58 -3.16
CA ALA A 7 4.74 -3.70 -1.75
C ALA A 7 5.41 -2.42 -1.22
N TYR A 8 6.23 -1.74 -2.04
CA TYR A 8 6.80 -0.43 -1.68
C TYR A 8 5.70 0.61 -1.45
N TYR A 9 4.76 0.71 -2.38
CA TYR A 9 3.64 1.65 -2.28
C TYR A 9 2.84 1.45 -1.00
N VAL A 10 2.49 0.20 -0.70
CA VAL A 10 1.69 -0.16 0.49
C VAL A 10 2.40 0.22 1.78
N LEU A 11 3.71 -0.02 1.88
CA LEU A 11 4.53 0.31 3.05
C LEU A 11 5.13 1.73 3.00
N CYS A 12 4.71 2.57 2.04
CA CYS A 12 5.24 3.93 1.87
C CYS A 12 6.76 3.97 1.61
N GLN A 13 7.32 2.89 1.07
CA GLN A 13 8.77 2.73 0.87
C GLN A 13 9.22 3.37 -0.45
N PRO A 14 10.46 3.90 -0.52
CA PRO A 14 11.04 4.37 -1.76
C PRO A 14 11.40 3.21 -2.68
N SER A 15 11.41 3.46 -4.00
CA SER A 15 11.86 2.49 -5.02
C SER A 15 13.37 2.35 -5.10
N SER A 16 14.13 3.29 -4.51
CA SER A 16 15.60 3.28 -4.42
C SER A 16 16.02 3.68 -3.01
N ASN A 17 17.20 3.25 -2.58
CA ASN A 17 17.68 3.43 -1.20
C ASN A 17 16.66 2.99 -0.14
N ASN A 18 16.05 1.83 -0.38
CA ASN A 18 15.02 1.28 0.48
C ASN A 18 15.64 0.54 1.68
N CYS A 19 15.88 1.27 2.74
CA CYS A 19 16.41 0.71 3.99
C CYS A 19 15.32 0.29 4.99
N ALA A 20 14.14 -0.13 4.50
CA ALA A 20 13.01 -0.56 5.34
C ALA A 20 13.29 -1.83 6.18
N ALA A 21 14.44 -2.49 5.99
CA ALA A 21 14.91 -3.53 6.91
C ALA A 21 15.30 -2.98 8.30
N VAL A 22 15.40 -1.67 8.45
CA VAL A 22 15.67 -0.98 9.72
C VAL A 22 14.40 -0.36 10.26
N VAL A 23 14.03 -0.63 11.51
CA VAL A 23 12.74 -0.24 12.13
C VAL A 23 12.52 1.27 12.09
N SER A 24 13.55 2.07 12.38
CA SER A 24 13.45 3.53 12.36
C SER A 24 13.20 4.09 10.94
N TYR A 25 13.82 3.49 9.91
CA TYR A 25 13.57 3.89 8.53
C TYR A 25 12.14 3.50 8.09
N MET A 26 11.67 2.28 8.39
CA MET A 26 10.31 1.87 8.09
C MET A 26 9.29 2.81 8.75
N ALA A 27 9.44 3.12 10.04
CA ALA A 27 8.59 4.09 10.72
C ALA A 27 8.69 5.49 10.11
N GLY A 28 9.88 5.91 9.69
CA GLY A 28 10.16 7.19 9.02
C GLY A 28 9.37 7.34 7.71
N TYR A 29 9.23 6.28 6.93
CA TYR A 29 8.45 6.29 5.69
C TYR A 29 6.96 6.53 5.96
N PHE A 30 6.38 5.86 6.96
CA PHE A 30 5.00 6.12 7.39
C PHE A 30 4.82 7.54 7.93
N LYS A 31 5.76 8.04 8.73
CA LYS A 31 5.73 9.43 9.23
C LYS A 31 5.76 10.44 8.10
N LYS A 32 6.68 10.28 7.14
CA LYS A 32 6.79 11.15 5.96
C LYS A 32 5.53 11.14 5.11
N ALA A 33 4.82 10.01 5.05
CA ALA A 33 3.59 9.85 4.31
C ALA A 33 2.34 10.36 5.05
N GLY A 34 2.46 10.82 6.31
CA GLY A 34 1.33 11.20 7.16
C GLY A 34 0.47 10.01 7.61
N LEU A 35 1.03 8.80 7.58
CA LEU A 35 0.34 7.54 7.88
C LEU A 35 0.89 6.83 9.14
N TYR A 36 1.47 7.59 10.05
CA TYR A 36 1.91 7.11 11.36
C TYR A 36 1.04 7.73 12.45
N SER A 37 0.50 6.91 13.35
CA SER A 37 -0.28 7.36 14.51
C SER A 37 0.30 6.80 15.81
N THR A 38 0.12 7.53 16.90
CA THR A 38 0.40 7.07 18.28
C THR A 38 -0.89 6.81 19.06
N SER A 39 -2.04 7.04 18.46
CA SER A 39 -3.35 6.87 19.08
C SER A 39 -3.90 5.47 18.83
N LEU A 40 -4.30 4.79 19.91
CA LEU A 40 -4.97 3.50 19.82
C LEU A 40 -6.30 3.58 19.01
N LYS A 41 -6.96 4.75 19.01
CA LYS A 41 -8.22 4.96 18.27
C LYS A 41 -8.05 4.81 16.75
N ASP A 42 -6.81 4.99 16.28
CA ASP A 42 -6.48 4.91 14.86
C ASP A 42 -6.03 3.51 14.43
N LEU A 43 -5.86 2.58 15.39
CA LEU A 43 -5.41 1.22 15.09
C LEU A 43 -6.47 0.43 14.32
N ALA A 44 -6.05 -0.24 13.27
CA ALA A 44 -6.85 -1.17 12.50
C ALA A 44 -6.12 -2.52 12.31
N ILE A 45 -6.89 -3.58 12.06
CA ILE A 45 -6.32 -4.89 11.69
C ILE A 45 -5.60 -4.74 10.33
N GLY A 46 -4.36 -5.23 10.27
CA GLY A 46 -3.45 -5.03 9.15
C GLY A 46 -2.46 -3.88 9.31
N ASP A 47 -2.61 -3.03 10.32
CA ASP A 47 -1.64 -1.98 10.62
C ASP A 47 -0.32 -2.56 11.14
N ILE A 48 0.76 -1.82 10.93
CA ILE A 48 2.10 -2.16 11.40
C ILE A 48 2.31 -1.57 12.78
N VAL A 49 2.60 -2.40 13.77
CA VAL A 49 2.84 -2.01 15.16
C VAL A 49 4.33 -1.84 15.37
N PHE A 50 4.75 -0.67 15.82
CA PHE A 50 6.13 -0.34 16.14
C PHE A 50 6.37 -0.39 17.64
N PHE A 51 7.41 -1.09 18.05
CA PHE A 51 7.81 -1.24 19.43
C PHE A 51 9.10 -0.47 19.71
N LYS A 52 9.28 -0.03 20.95
CA LYS A 52 10.49 0.68 21.41
C LYS A 52 11.03 0.10 22.71
N ASN A 53 12.30 0.30 22.91
CA ASN A 53 13.03 0.09 24.17
C ASN A 53 13.67 1.41 24.62
N SER A 54 14.61 1.35 25.55
CA SER A 54 15.36 2.53 26.05
C SER A 54 16.18 3.24 24.97
N GLU A 55 16.57 2.53 23.90
CA GLU A 55 17.38 3.06 22.80
C GLU A 55 16.54 3.62 21.64
N GLY A 56 15.21 3.45 21.68
CA GLY A 56 14.28 3.91 20.65
C GLY A 56 13.52 2.79 19.96
N LEU A 57 13.14 2.98 18.69
CA LEU A 57 12.40 1.97 17.92
C LEU A 57 13.27 0.73 17.68
N SER A 58 12.81 -0.43 18.15
CA SER A 58 13.62 -1.65 18.20
C SER A 58 12.99 -2.85 17.49
N HIS A 59 11.67 -2.86 17.30
CA HIS A 59 10.96 -4.02 16.77
C HIS A 59 9.68 -3.63 16.04
N VAL A 60 9.14 -4.55 15.23
CA VAL A 60 7.93 -4.32 14.44
C VAL A 60 7.13 -5.61 14.28
N GLY A 61 5.81 -5.50 14.22
CA GLY A 61 4.88 -6.57 13.93
C GLY A 61 3.66 -6.08 13.16
N MET A 62 2.80 -7.01 12.73
CA MET A 62 1.52 -6.69 12.10
C MET A 62 0.38 -6.95 13.09
N CYS A 63 -0.53 -6.00 13.26
CA CYS A 63 -1.77 -6.19 13.99
C CYS A 63 -2.68 -7.15 13.21
N VAL A 64 -3.02 -8.29 13.80
CA VAL A 64 -3.89 -9.29 13.18
C VAL A 64 -5.23 -9.44 13.87
N ASP A 65 -5.35 -8.92 15.09
CA ASP A 65 -6.59 -8.90 15.87
C ASP A 65 -6.49 -7.88 17.01
N TRP A 66 -7.61 -7.40 17.51
CA TRP A 66 -7.69 -6.60 18.71
C TRP A 66 -9.05 -6.77 19.40
N SER A 67 -9.09 -6.57 20.70
CA SER A 67 -10.30 -6.78 21.50
C SER A 67 -10.51 -5.67 22.50
N ASP A 68 -11.60 -4.91 22.32
CA ASP A 68 -12.02 -3.89 23.28
C ASP A 68 -12.45 -4.49 24.62
N ALA A 69 -13.10 -5.63 24.60
CA ALA A 69 -13.56 -6.31 25.80
C ALA A 69 -12.37 -6.78 26.67
N LYS A 70 -11.31 -7.30 26.03
CA LYS A 70 -10.09 -7.78 26.72
C LYS A 70 -9.02 -6.70 26.86
N LYS A 71 -9.20 -5.54 26.20
CA LYS A 71 -8.20 -4.45 26.12
C LYS A 71 -6.85 -4.95 25.61
N THR A 72 -6.86 -5.73 24.51
CA THR A 72 -5.66 -6.36 23.94
C THR A 72 -5.51 -6.12 22.46
N ILE A 73 -4.25 -6.08 22.01
CA ILE A 73 -3.81 -6.07 20.61
C ILE A 73 -3.07 -7.38 20.36
N THR A 74 -3.42 -8.07 19.29
CA THR A 74 -2.70 -9.28 18.85
C THR A 74 -1.89 -8.97 17.62
N THR A 75 -0.60 -9.31 17.65
CA THR A 75 0.32 -9.13 16.52
C THR A 75 0.87 -10.45 16.02
N VAL A 76 1.37 -10.45 14.77
CA VAL A 76 2.30 -11.45 14.26
C VAL A 76 3.62 -10.76 13.98
N GLU A 77 4.70 -11.30 14.52
CA GLU A 77 6.02 -10.70 14.56
C GLU A 77 7.09 -11.65 14.03
N GLY A 78 7.88 -11.20 13.07
CA GLY A 78 9.08 -11.91 12.64
C GLY A 78 10.26 -11.62 13.57
N ASN A 79 11.18 -12.56 13.70
CA ASN A 79 12.36 -12.45 14.55
C ASN A 79 12.04 -12.19 16.04
N LYS A 80 10.91 -12.67 16.51
CA LYS A 80 10.56 -12.66 17.93
C LYS A 80 11.11 -13.95 18.57
N ASN A 81 12.23 -13.84 19.26
CA ASN A 81 12.98 -15.01 19.77
C ASN A 81 13.31 -16.00 18.63
N SER A 82 13.89 -15.49 17.55
CA SER A 82 14.29 -16.28 16.37
C SER A 82 13.14 -16.99 15.62
N LYS A 83 11.91 -16.53 15.81
CA LYS A 83 10.71 -17.15 15.25
C LYS A 83 9.73 -16.12 14.67
N VAL A 84 8.78 -16.60 13.87
CA VAL A 84 7.53 -15.89 13.66
C VAL A 84 6.56 -16.27 14.78
N SER A 85 6.17 -15.29 15.58
CA SER A 85 5.38 -15.48 16.79
C SER A 85 4.09 -14.67 16.75
N LYS A 86 3.01 -15.27 17.25
CA LYS A 86 1.77 -14.55 17.56
C LYS A 86 1.85 -14.05 19.00
N CYS A 87 1.76 -12.73 19.21
CA CYS A 87 1.93 -12.07 20.49
C CYS A 87 0.68 -11.30 20.88
N VAL A 88 0.44 -11.14 22.19
CA VAL A 88 -0.69 -10.36 22.72
C VAL A 88 -0.17 -9.29 23.67
N TYR A 89 -0.60 -8.06 23.44
CA TYR A 89 -0.23 -6.87 24.20
C TYR A 89 -1.47 -6.21 24.81
N LYS A 90 -1.29 -5.48 25.91
CA LYS A 90 -2.36 -4.70 26.54
C LYS A 90 -2.48 -3.33 25.88
N TYR A 91 -3.66 -2.73 25.94
CA TYR A 91 -3.85 -1.32 25.52
C TYR A 91 -2.99 -0.35 26.34
N SER A 92 -2.70 -0.68 27.60
CA SER A 92 -1.80 0.10 28.46
C SER A 92 -0.34 0.13 27.97
N ASP A 93 0.07 -0.76 27.05
CA ASP A 93 1.41 -0.76 26.50
C ASP A 93 1.62 0.33 25.42
N VAL A 94 0.51 0.94 24.94
CA VAL A 94 0.56 2.03 23.97
C VAL A 94 1.07 3.31 24.64
N GLY A 95 2.06 3.94 23.99
CA GLY A 95 2.81 5.07 24.53
C GLY A 95 4.04 4.65 25.38
N GLY A 96 4.00 3.45 25.99
CA GLY A 96 5.13 2.79 26.63
C GLY A 96 5.90 1.92 25.63
N TYR A 97 5.74 0.60 25.74
CA TYR A 97 6.42 -0.38 24.87
C TYR A 97 5.99 -0.29 23.39
N ILE A 98 4.69 -0.07 23.13
CA ILE A 98 4.19 0.20 21.77
C ILE A 98 4.36 1.69 21.47
N ALA A 99 5.22 2.00 20.50
CA ALA A 99 5.55 3.37 20.12
C ALA A 99 4.53 4.02 19.19
N GLY A 100 3.81 3.23 18.39
CA GLY A 100 2.81 3.71 17.44
C GLY A 100 2.52 2.71 16.33
N PHE A 101 1.76 3.18 15.35
CA PHE A 101 1.16 2.39 14.28
C PHE A 101 1.42 3.02 12.92
N GLY A 102 1.88 2.23 11.96
CA GLY A 102 1.97 2.60 10.54
C GLY A 102 0.75 2.04 9.81
N LYS A 103 0.10 2.87 8.99
CA LYS A 103 -1.11 2.51 8.22
C LYS A 103 -0.73 2.16 6.78
N PRO A 104 -0.67 0.86 6.40
CA PRO A 104 -0.38 0.49 5.02
C PRO A 104 -1.46 0.99 4.06
N ARG A 105 -1.03 1.38 2.85
CA ARG A 105 -1.92 1.81 1.77
C ARG A 105 -2.43 0.59 0.99
N TYR A 106 -3.23 -0.25 1.63
CA TYR A 106 -3.84 -1.38 0.92
C TYR A 106 -4.68 -0.88 -0.26
N THR A 107 -4.58 -1.54 -1.40
CA THR A 107 -5.37 -1.21 -2.60
C THR A 107 -6.85 -1.57 -2.42
N ASP A 108 -7.13 -2.58 -1.60
CA ASP A 108 -8.46 -3.09 -1.32
C ASP A 108 -8.47 -3.98 -0.06
N ASP A 109 -9.66 -4.40 0.36
CA ASP A 109 -9.84 -5.27 1.52
C ASP A 109 -9.34 -6.70 1.28
N ILE A 110 -9.30 -7.18 0.04
CA ILE A 110 -8.80 -8.52 -0.30
C ILE A 110 -7.31 -8.58 -0.03
N THR A 111 -6.57 -7.59 -0.49
CA THR A 111 -5.12 -7.50 -0.27
C THR A 111 -4.76 -7.40 1.21
N ARG A 112 -5.54 -6.64 2.00
CA ARG A 112 -5.36 -6.59 3.45
C ARG A 112 -5.58 -7.96 4.09
N LYS A 113 -6.64 -8.67 3.70
CA LYS A 113 -6.94 -10.03 4.17
C LYS A 113 -5.84 -11.02 3.80
N ASN A 114 -5.31 -10.93 2.58
CA ASN A 114 -4.20 -11.78 2.13
C ASN A 114 -2.94 -11.53 2.94
N ALA A 115 -2.60 -10.26 3.24
CA ALA A 115 -1.45 -9.94 4.09
C ALA A 115 -1.59 -10.55 5.49
N ILE A 116 -2.76 -10.43 6.11
CA ILE A 116 -3.04 -10.99 7.43
C ILE A 116 -3.00 -12.52 7.37
N ALA A 117 -3.62 -13.14 6.37
CA ALA A 117 -3.62 -14.59 6.19
C ALA A 117 -2.21 -15.13 5.99
N TYR A 118 -1.41 -14.47 5.13
CA TYR A 118 -0.01 -14.86 4.95
C TYR A 118 0.78 -14.72 6.25
N ALA A 119 0.67 -13.60 6.97
CA ALA A 119 1.37 -13.42 8.24
C ALA A 119 1.01 -14.53 9.25
N LEU A 120 -0.28 -14.84 9.40
CA LEU A 120 -0.76 -15.90 10.28
C LEU A 120 -0.27 -17.29 9.87
N SER A 121 -0.20 -17.59 8.58
CA SER A 121 0.29 -18.88 8.05
C SER A 121 1.78 -19.12 8.35
N GLN A 122 2.53 -18.06 8.66
CA GLN A 122 3.96 -18.14 8.95
C GLN A 122 4.27 -18.39 10.43
N VAL A 123 3.27 -18.32 11.31
CA VAL A 123 3.47 -18.51 12.76
C VAL A 123 4.07 -19.88 13.03
N GLY A 124 5.12 -19.90 13.84
CA GLY A 124 5.90 -21.11 14.14
C GLY A 124 7.15 -21.30 13.28
N TYR A 125 7.31 -20.55 12.18
CA TYR A 125 8.57 -20.56 11.43
C TYR A 125 9.72 -20.16 12.35
N THR A 126 10.82 -20.93 12.34
CA THR A 126 12.06 -20.67 13.08
C THR A 126 13.20 -20.41 12.09
N GLU A 127 14.04 -19.43 12.39
CA GLU A 127 15.21 -19.14 11.58
C GLU A 127 16.25 -20.28 11.63
N GLY A 128 17.09 -20.35 10.61
CA GLY A 128 18.26 -21.23 10.59
C GLY A 128 19.47 -20.62 11.30
N ALA A 129 20.63 -21.25 11.16
CA ALA A 129 21.88 -20.77 11.75
C ALA A 129 22.20 -19.35 11.27
N ASN A 130 22.79 -18.53 12.17
CA ASN A 130 23.23 -17.15 11.89
C ASN A 130 22.12 -16.24 11.33
N ASN A 131 20.93 -16.27 11.91
CA ASN A 131 19.76 -15.52 11.44
C ASN A 131 19.32 -15.81 9.98
N TRP A 132 19.74 -16.95 9.41
CA TRP A 132 19.26 -17.31 8.08
C TRP A 132 17.75 -17.46 8.06
N ASN A 133 17.06 -16.77 7.17
CA ASN A 133 15.62 -16.83 7.08
C ASN A 133 15.14 -16.78 5.63
N LYS A 134 14.04 -17.50 5.35
CA LYS A 134 13.46 -17.60 4.00
C LYS A 134 12.95 -16.27 3.44
N TYR A 135 12.58 -15.33 4.31
CA TYR A 135 12.03 -14.02 3.91
C TYR A 135 13.11 -13.13 3.31
N ALA A 136 14.28 -13.07 3.96
CA ALA A 136 15.43 -12.37 3.43
C ALA A 136 15.91 -13.05 2.13
N ASP A 137 15.94 -14.39 2.08
CA ASP A 137 16.33 -15.14 0.87
C ASP A 137 15.41 -14.82 -0.33
N GLU A 138 14.09 -14.73 -0.10
CA GLU A 138 13.13 -14.36 -1.14
C GLU A 138 13.32 -12.91 -1.61
N LEU A 139 13.42 -11.97 -0.68
CA LEU A 139 13.50 -10.54 -1.00
C LEU A 139 14.85 -10.13 -1.58
N ASP A 140 15.94 -10.77 -1.16
CA ASP A 140 17.27 -10.53 -1.69
C ASP A 140 17.39 -11.00 -3.16
N LYS A 141 16.67 -12.06 -3.57
CA LYS A 141 16.62 -12.54 -4.97
C LYS A 141 16.00 -11.54 -5.94
N VAL A 142 15.13 -10.67 -5.45
CA VAL A 142 14.47 -9.63 -6.26
C VAL A 142 15.03 -8.23 -6.00
N ASP A 143 16.15 -8.13 -5.30
CA ASP A 143 16.76 -6.86 -4.88
C ASP A 143 15.74 -5.91 -4.25
N TYR A 144 14.94 -6.44 -3.30
CA TYR A 144 13.88 -5.66 -2.65
C TYR A 144 14.43 -4.44 -1.92
N PHE A 145 15.60 -4.54 -1.30
CA PHE A 145 16.23 -3.46 -0.52
C PHE A 145 17.24 -2.70 -1.38
N ALA A 146 16.84 -2.31 -2.58
CA ALA A 146 17.70 -1.61 -3.55
C ALA A 146 18.44 -0.42 -2.94
N GLY A 147 19.75 -0.39 -3.08
CA GLY A 147 20.64 0.63 -2.51
C GLY A 147 21.04 0.42 -1.04
N CYS A 148 20.46 -0.58 -0.34
CA CYS A 148 20.77 -0.88 1.06
C CYS A 148 21.34 -2.28 1.29
N GLY A 149 21.65 -3.01 0.22
CA GLY A 149 22.28 -4.33 0.22
C GLY A 149 21.40 -5.46 0.75
N ARG A 150 21.93 -6.67 0.65
CA ARG A 150 21.24 -7.90 1.09
C ARG A 150 20.98 -7.91 2.58
N LYS A 151 19.90 -8.59 3.00
CA LYS A 151 19.43 -8.65 4.39
C LYS A 151 19.53 -10.04 5.00
N GLN A 152 20.06 -11.01 4.28
CA GLN A 152 20.30 -12.34 4.84
C GLN A 152 21.32 -12.26 6.00
N ASN A 153 21.10 -13.07 7.02
CA ASN A 153 21.92 -13.14 8.22
C ASN A 153 21.90 -11.87 9.12
N LEU A 154 20.85 -11.04 8.98
CA LEU A 154 20.62 -9.84 9.79
C LEU A 154 19.30 -9.97 10.57
N PRO A 155 19.05 -9.11 11.60
CA PRO A 155 17.74 -9.05 12.25
C PRO A 155 16.63 -8.83 11.22
N TRP A 156 15.56 -9.64 11.26
CA TRP A 156 14.61 -9.75 10.17
C TRP A 156 13.13 -9.42 10.50
N CYS A 157 12.88 -8.70 11.60
CA CYS A 157 11.51 -8.29 11.92
C CYS A 157 10.87 -7.41 10.83
N CYS A 158 11.60 -6.41 10.34
CA CYS A 158 11.16 -5.57 9.23
C CYS A 158 11.14 -6.33 7.90
N VAL A 159 12.11 -7.21 7.69
CA VAL A 159 12.18 -8.07 6.50
C VAL A 159 10.94 -8.94 6.40
N PHE A 160 10.48 -9.49 7.52
CA PHE A 160 9.23 -10.25 7.60
C PHE A 160 8.02 -9.42 7.16
N ILE A 161 7.87 -8.19 7.66
CA ILE A 161 6.79 -7.29 7.24
C ILE A 161 6.85 -7.00 5.73
N CYS A 162 8.04 -6.75 5.18
CA CYS A 162 8.22 -6.56 3.74
C CYS A 162 7.82 -7.82 2.95
N ALA A 163 8.19 -9.01 3.43
CA ALA A 163 7.81 -10.28 2.80
C ALA A 163 6.30 -10.55 2.89
N VAL A 164 5.65 -10.20 4.01
CA VAL A 164 4.20 -10.27 4.15
C VAL A 164 3.52 -9.45 3.05
N MET A 165 3.91 -8.20 2.86
CA MET A 165 3.34 -7.35 1.82
C MET A 165 3.68 -7.84 0.41
N TYR A 166 4.92 -8.26 0.17
CA TYR A 166 5.35 -8.82 -1.10
C TYR A 166 4.54 -10.07 -1.50
N ASN A 167 4.23 -10.94 -0.53
CA ASN A 167 3.46 -12.17 -0.77
C ASN A 167 1.94 -11.95 -0.76
N ALA A 168 1.41 -10.95 -0.07
CA ALA A 168 0.00 -10.59 -0.12
C ALA A 168 -0.49 -10.32 -1.56
N TYR A 169 0.40 -9.84 -2.41
CA TYR A 169 0.14 -9.60 -3.83
C TYR A 169 0.54 -10.78 -4.75
N LYS A 170 1.04 -11.89 -4.17
CA LYS A 170 1.39 -13.10 -4.94
C LYS A 170 0.16 -13.94 -5.28
N GLU A 171 -0.77 -14.00 -4.33
CA GLU A 171 -2.02 -14.76 -4.45
C GLU A 171 -3.19 -13.90 -4.97
N ALA A 172 -3.02 -12.57 -5.00
CA ALA A 172 -3.87 -11.79 -5.86
C ALA A 172 -3.58 -12.31 -7.29
N PRO A 173 -4.55 -12.89 -8.01
CA PRO A 173 -4.39 -13.01 -9.45
C PRO A 173 -3.90 -11.65 -9.92
N ASP A 174 -2.87 -11.63 -10.78
CA ASP A 174 -2.43 -10.41 -11.47
C ASP A 174 -3.68 -9.56 -11.64
N PRO A 175 -3.79 -8.36 -11.03
CA PRO A 175 -5.09 -7.72 -11.01
C PRO A 175 -5.56 -7.77 -12.44
N GLU A 176 -6.41 -8.72 -12.71
CA GLU A 176 -7.17 -8.74 -13.94
C GLU A 176 -7.69 -7.34 -13.96
N PRO A 177 -7.26 -6.48 -14.95
CA PRO A 177 -7.41 -5.03 -14.85
C PRO A 177 -8.76 -4.83 -14.22
N THR A 178 -8.78 -4.43 -12.96
CA THR A 178 -9.93 -4.52 -12.04
C THR A 178 -11.06 -4.15 -12.92
N PRO A 179 -12.11 -4.95 -13.19
CA PRO A 179 -13.18 -4.45 -14.01
C PRO A 179 -13.55 -3.17 -13.29
N THR A 180 -12.98 -2.09 -13.80
CA THR A 180 -13.27 -0.73 -13.36
C THR A 180 -14.76 -0.78 -13.30
N PRO A 181 -15.43 -0.70 -12.13
CA PRO A 181 -16.86 -0.97 -12.03
C PRO A 181 -17.42 -0.34 -13.27
N THR A 182 -17.91 -1.22 -14.19
CA THR A 182 -18.16 -0.80 -15.59
C THR A 182 -18.91 0.48 -15.43
N PRO A 183 -18.33 1.65 -15.73
CA PRO A 183 -18.94 2.89 -15.30
C PRO A 183 -20.33 2.82 -15.89
N SER A 184 -21.33 2.75 -15.03
CA SER A 184 -22.73 2.76 -15.42
C SER A 184 -23.00 4.13 -16.05
N GLY A 185 -22.55 4.29 -17.29
CA GLY A 185 -22.64 5.52 -18.03
C GLY A 185 -22.76 5.23 -19.53
N ASP A 186 -23.32 6.17 -20.23
CA ASP A 186 -23.45 6.10 -21.68
C ASP A 186 -22.08 6.16 -22.36
N LYS A 187 -21.90 5.37 -23.42
CA LYS A 187 -20.68 5.41 -24.22
C LYS A 187 -20.75 6.53 -25.25
N TYR A 188 -19.65 7.22 -25.42
CA TYR A 188 -19.48 8.30 -26.39
C TYR A 188 -18.20 8.11 -27.17
N ARG A 189 -18.21 8.56 -28.43
CA ARG A 189 -17.05 8.59 -29.31
C ARG A 189 -16.54 10.02 -29.44
N VAL A 190 -15.25 10.22 -29.34
CA VAL A 190 -14.58 11.49 -29.59
C VAL A 190 -14.59 11.77 -31.09
N MET A 191 -15.12 12.93 -31.50
CA MET A 191 -15.27 13.33 -32.88
C MET A 191 -14.97 14.82 -33.11
N ASN A 192 -14.72 15.18 -34.38
CA ASN A 192 -14.59 16.57 -34.83
C ASN A 192 -13.45 17.36 -34.20
N ILE A 193 -12.34 16.69 -33.82
CA ILE A 193 -11.12 17.34 -33.34
C ILE A 193 -10.04 17.33 -34.43
N LYS A 194 -9.25 18.41 -34.50
CA LYS A 194 -8.14 18.54 -35.46
C LYS A 194 -6.84 17.92 -34.95
N THR A 195 -6.57 18.02 -33.67
CA THR A 195 -5.37 17.52 -33.03
C THR A 195 -5.67 16.54 -31.91
N PHE A 196 -6.12 17.01 -30.78
CA PHE A 196 -6.53 16.20 -29.61
C PHE A 196 -7.64 16.89 -28.82
N LEU A 197 -8.36 16.12 -28.02
CA LEU A 197 -9.27 16.60 -26.97
C LEU A 197 -8.53 16.52 -25.63
N ALA A 198 -8.34 17.66 -24.96
CA ALA A 198 -7.68 17.69 -23.67
C ALA A 198 -8.52 17.01 -22.57
N ILE A 199 -7.92 16.11 -21.81
CA ILE A 199 -8.44 15.61 -20.54
C ILE A 199 -7.98 16.59 -19.46
N ARG A 200 -8.89 17.02 -18.57
CA ARG A 200 -8.63 18.02 -17.54
C ARG A 200 -9.00 17.53 -16.15
N SER A 201 -8.30 18.01 -15.13
CA SER A 201 -8.59 17.66 -13.73
C SER A 201 -9.80 18.41 -13.17
N THR A 202 -10.27 19.46 -13.85
CA THR A 202 -11.45 20.24 -13.48
C THR A 202 -12.31 20.49 -14.72
N PRO A 203 -13.67 20.67 -14.60
CA PRO A 203 -14.58 20.88 -15.73
C PRO A 203 -14.51 22.32 -16.27
N GLU A 204 -13.32 22.75 -16.66
CA GLU A 204 -13.04 24.07 -17.26
C GLU A 204 -11.80 24.02 -18.16
N ALA A 205 -11.71 24.92 -19.13
CA ALA A 205 -10.51 25.12 -19.93
C ALA A 205 -9.72 26.32 -19.41
N LYS A 206 -8.64 26.07 -18.69
CA LYS A 206 -7.74 27.13 -18.25
C LYS A 206 -6.84 27.60 -19.40
N LYS A 207 -6.61 28.92 -19.50
CA LYS A 207 -5.81 29.52 -20.60
C LYS A 207 -4.35 29.06 -20.61
N ASP A 208 -3.82 28.72 -19.46
CA ASP A 208 -2.43 28.26 -19.25
C ASP A 208 -2.31 26.71 -19.30
N ASP A 209 -3.41 26.00 -19.61
CA ASP A 209 -3.50 24.54 -19.60
C ASP A 209 -3.04 23.86 -18.28
N SER A 210 -2.97 24.60 -17.17
CA SER A 210 -2.48 24.09 -15.88
C SER A 210 -3.30 22.91 -15.32
N ASN A 211 -4.54 22.72 -15.81
CA ASN A 211 -5.40 21.59 -15.43
C ASN A 211 -5.49 20.49 -16.50
N LYS A 212 -4.64 20.54 -17.56
CA LYS A 212 -4.57 19.48 -18.57
C LYS A 212 -3.77 18.29 -18.00
N ILE A 213 -4.39 17.10 -17.99
CA ILE A 213 -3.80 15.86 -17.45
C ILE A 213 -3.65 14.75 -18.50
N GLY A 214 -4.15 14.96 -19.72
CA GLY A 214 -4.05 13.97 -20.79
C GLY A 214 -4.71 14.42 -22.09
N GLU A 215 -4.76 13.51 -23.07
CA GLU A 215 -5.28 13.76 -24.41
C GLU A 215 -6.08 12.56 -24.93
N LEU A 216 -7.13 12.85 -25.71
CA LEU A 216 -7.88 11.88 -26.50
C LEU A 216 -7.86 12.28 -27.98
N TYR A 217 -7.97 11.30 -28.85
CA TYR A 217 -7.95 11.48 -30.30
C TYR A 217 -9.26 11.06 -30.94
N ASN A 218 -9.52 11.49 -32.18
CA ASN A 218 -10.70 11.11 -32.91
C ASN A 218 -10.89 9.59 -32.93
N GLY A 219 -12.13 9.15 -32.68
CA GLY A 219 -12.48 7.74 -32.62
C GLY A 219 -12.34 7.09 -31.23
N ALA A 220 -11.64 7.73 -30.26
CA ALA A 220 -11.56 7.23 -28.90
C ALA A 220 -12.96 7.06 -28.30
N ILE A 221 -13.21 5.93 -27.62
CA ILE A 221 -14.47 5.66 -26.93
C ILE A 221 -14.27 5.91 -25.44
N VAL A 222 -15.15 6.72 -24.86
CA VAL A 222 -15.16 7.03 -23.44
C VAL A 222 -16.53 6.68 -22.83
N THR A 223 -16.55 6.32 -21.56
CA THR A 223 -17.79 6.19 -20.80
C THR A 223 -18.00 7.47 -19.99
N VAL A 224 -19.13 8.13 -20.20
CA VAL A 224 -19.48 9.36 -19.47
C VAL A 224 -20.20 8.97 -18.19
N LEU A 225 -19.60 9.31 -17.05
CA LEU A 225 -20.07 9.00 -15.70
C LEU A 225 -21.00 10.10 -15.16
N GLU A 226 -20.72 11.34 -15.56
CA GLU A 226 -21.42 12.52 -15.10
C GLU A 226 -21.32 13.63 -16.16
N GLN A 227 -22.33 14.47 -16.25
CA GLN A 227 -22.32 15.65 -17.09
C GLN A 227 -22.59 16.90 -16.24
N SER A 228 -21.77 17.92 -16.41
CA SER A 228 -21.91 19.20 -15.71
C SER A 228 -21.42 20.35 -16.60
N ASN A 229 -22.27 21.33 -16.84
CA ASN A 229 -21.93 22.58 -17.53
C ASN A 229 -21.17 22.40 -18.85
N GLY A 230 -21.60 21.44 -19.69
CA GLY A 230 -20.95 21.14 -20.98
C GLY A 230 -19.67 20.32 -20.88
N TRP A 231 -19.37 19.77 -19.73
CA TRP A 231 -18.25 18.84 -19.47
C TRP A 231 -18.76 17.45 -19.12
N ALA A 232 -17.98 16.45 -19.46
CA ALA A 232 -18.22 15.05 -19.14
C ALA A 232 -17.09 14.54 -18.25
N ARG A 233 -17.42 13.94 -17.12
CA ARG A 233 -16.48 13.19 -16.28
C ARG A 233 -16.36 11.76 -16.83
N ILE A 234 -15.15 11.34 -17.17
CA ILE A 234 -14.88 10.04 -17.80
C ILE A 234 -14.17 9.05 -16.87
N SER A 235 -13.48 9.52 -15.83
CA SER A 235 -12.93 8.70 -14.75
C SER A 235 -12.47 9.62 -13.61
N GLY A 236 -12.53 9.18 -12.34
CA GLY A 236 -12.02 9.96 -11.19
C GLY A 236 -12.27 11.46 -11.33
N GLU A 237 -11.20 12.26 -11.39
CA GLU A 237 -11.24 13.71 -11.66
C GLU A 237 -10.95 14.07 -13.13
N ALA A 238 -11.11 13.14 -14.07
CA ALA A 238 -10.83 13.36 -15.49
C ALA A 238 -12.07 13.87 -16.23
N TRP A 239 -12.00 15.09 -16.74
CA TRP A 239 -13.07 15.79 -17.43
C TRP A 239 -12.69 16.09 -18.89
N VAL A 240 -13.67 15.98 -19.79
CA VAL A 240 -13.55 16.35 -21.21
C VAL A 240 -14.74 17.18 -21.65
N SER A 241 -14.56 18.02 -22.66
CA SER A 241 -15.66 18.81 -23.21
C SER A 241 -16.66 17.94 -23.96
N MET A 242 -17.94 18.07 -23.62
CA MET A 242 -19.06 17.39 -24.30
C MET A 242 -19.21 17.77 -25.78
N SER A 243 -18.74 18.96 -26.18
CA SER A 243 -18.83 19.45 -27.55
C SER A 243 -18.15 18.56 -28.59
N TYR A 244 -17.25 17.69 -28.14
CA TYR A 244 -16.50 16.77 -29.01
C TYR A 244 -16.88 15.31 -28.80
N LEU A 245 -17.99 15.05 -28.12
CA LEU A 245 -18.48 13.70 -27.83
C LEU A 245 -19.79 13.41 -28.58
N SER A 246 -19.88 12.28 -29.24
CA SER A 246 -21.08 11.74 -29.84
C SER A 246 -21.49 10.45 -29.18
N LYS A 247 -22.71 10.34 -28.68
CA LYS A 247 -23.27 9.13 -28.07
C LYS A 247 -23.31 7.97 -29.08
N ILE A 248 -22.93 6.77 -28.64
CA ILE A 248 -22.90 5.54 -29.44
C ILE A 248 -23.70 4.43 -28.78
#